data_6fa006bac87245809e17e6709cb398a1
#
_entry.id   6fa006bac87245809e17e6709cb398a1
#
_cell.length_a   1.000
_cell.length_b   1.000
_cell.length_c   1.000
_cell.angle_alpha   90.00
_cell.angle_beta   90.00
_cell.angle_gamma   90.00
#
_symmetry.space_group_name_H-M   'P 1'
#
loop_
_entity.id
_entity.type
_entity.pdbx_description
1 polymer ?
#
loop_
_entity_poly.entity_id
_entity_poly.type
_entity_poly.pdbx_seq_one_letter_code
_entity_poly.pdbx_strand_id
1 'polypeptide(L)'
;MKLRRIVLIVVLVGGFLYLTTHLPSSFARMSLKNLSLFGGHGGSALQLTEAEAAPAYDAEEQNNIAVYKRVLPSVVNITSTTLVFNFFYGTVPQQGQGSGFVLDKTGHVLTNYHVVAGANRGIEVMLSNKRRYAAKVVGTDKAHDLALLQIDAPDLQPVTLADSSQLNVGQKVYAIGNPFGLSGTMTRGIISSIRSIRGSEGAPIEDAIQTDAAINPGNSGGPLLNSRGEVIGINTLIASNGADQSSGIGFAIPINTAKAVLDDLTRYGRVRRPSLGIVSLAIGPDIADQMGLPDVSGVLVQKVVPGGAAERAGLHGGNQQAYLGNQPIMMGGDLIVAIDDHEVQDTSDIATVMERHQPGDQITVTFYRGRKKMTARLTLSEGREVVT
;
A
#
# COMPACT_ATOMS: atom_id res chain seq x y z
N MET A 1 -28.56 33.15 -58.74
CA MET A 1 -28.89 31.95 -57.90
C MET A 1 -28.93 32.22 -56.42
N LYS A 2 -28.19 33.17 -55.84
CA LYS A 2 -28.13 33.42 -54.37
C LYS A 2 -29.39 34.08 -53.81
N LEU A 3 -30.04 35.02 -54.53
CA LEU A 3 -31.18 35.76 -54.04
C LEU A 3 -32.44 34.86 -53.88
N ARG A 4 -32.69 33.93 -54.80
CA ARG A 4 -33.82 32.97 -54.67
C ARG A 4 -33.70 32.04 -53.47
N ARG A 5 -32.49 31.65 -53.08
CA ARG A 5 -32.25 30.81 -51.88
C ARG A 5 -32.50 31.58 -50.58
N ILE A 6 -32.13 32.87 -50.54
CA ILE A 6 -32.34 33.72 -49.38
C ILE A 6 -33.83 33.96 -49.18
N VAL A 7 -34.58 34.26 -50.26
CA VAL A 7 -36.04 34.44 -50.21
C VAL A 7 -36.75 33.15 -49.70
N LEU A 8 -36.28 31.97 -50.19
CA LEU A 8 -36.87 30.69 -49.74
C LEU A 8 -36.65 30.44 -48.28
N ILE A 9 -35.47 30.75 -47.73
CA ILE A 9 -35.13 30.59 -46.30
C ILE A 9 -35.97 31.55 -45.48
N VAL A 10 -36.12 32.79 -45.87
CA VAL A 10 -36.94 33.78 -45.16
C VAL A 10 -38.42 33.35 -45.12
N VAL A 11 -38.93 32.84 -46.21
CA VAL A 11 -40.31 32.34 -46.31
C VAL A 11 -40.51 31.10 -45.41
N LEU A 12 -39.55 30.17 -45.38
CA LEU A 12 -39.61 28.99 -44.53
C LEU A 12 -39.50 29.33 -43.02
N VAL A 13 -38.61 30.22 -42.66
CA VAL A 13 -38.43 30.68 -41.26
C VAL A 13 -39.64 31.52 -40.84
N GLY A 14 -40.13 32.42 -41.66
CA GLY A 14 -41.34 33.21 -41.41
C GLY A 14 -42.58 32.35 -41.27
N GLY A 15 -42.73 31.33 -42.14
CA GLY A 15 -43.82 30.35 -42.08
C GLY A 15 -43.76 29.48 -40.81
N PHE A 16 -42.57 29.07 -40.40
CA PHE A 16 -42.36 28.32 -39.15
C PHE A 16 -42.70 29.16 -37.92
N LEU A 17 -42.23 30.39 -37.87
CA LEU A 17 -42.56 31.33 -36.81
C LEU A 17 -44.04 31.65 -36.72
N TYR A 18 -44.70 31.87 -37.87
CA TYR A 18 -46.13 32.10 -37.93
C TYR A 18 -46.97 30.89 -37.43
N LEU A 19 -46.55 29.68 -37.88
CA LEU A 19 -47.18 28.42 -37.39
C LEU A 19 -47.03 28.23 -35.89
N THR A 20 -45.83 28.50 -35.33
CA THR A 20 -45.60 28.33 -33.89
C THR A 20 -46.30 29.34 -33.00
N THR A 21 -46.63 30.53 -33.55
CA THR A 21 -47.28 31.61 -32.75
C THR A 21 -48.80 31.62 -32.90
N HIS A 22 -49.40 31.03 -33.94
CA HIS A 22 -50.81 31.10 -34.23
C HIS A 22 -51.54 29.76 -34.19
N LEU A 23 -50.88 28.65 -33.89
CA LEU A 23 -51.54 27.37 -33.67
C LEU A 23 -52.17 27.35 -32.27
N PRO A 24 -53.49 27.05 -32.18
CA PRO A 24 -54.16 26.92 -30.88
C PRO A 24 -53.57 25.75 -30.11
N SER A 25 -53.45 25.88 -28.79
CA SER A 25 -52.84 24.93 -27.84
C SER A 25 -53.43 23.49 -27.88
N SER A 26 -54.46 23.28 -28.63
CA SER A 26 -55.06 21.95 -28.88
C SER A 26 -54.24 21.06 -29.81
N PHE A 27 -53.32 21.58 -30.61
CA PHE A 27 -52.47 20.80 -31.50
C PHE A 27 -51.18 20.26 -30.84
N ALA A 28 -50.82 20.76 -29.65
CA ALA A 28 -49.63 20.33 -28.91
C ALA A 28 -49.76 18.91 -28.28
N ARG A 29 -50.88 18.25 -28.43
CA ARG A 29 -51.11 16.86 -27.96
C ARG A 29 -51.28 15.83 -29.06
N MET A 30 -50.97 16.14 -30.31
CA MET A 30 -50.85 15.12 -31.32
C MET A 30 -49.57 14.32 -31.10
N SER A 31 -49.74 13.17 -30.47
CA SER A 31 -48.69 12.18 -30.31
C SER A 31 -48.07 11.88 -31.67
N LEU A 32 -46.76 12.08 -31.81
CA LEU A 32 -45.96 11.72 -32.98
C LEU A 32 -46.00 10.21 -33.31
N LYS A 33 -46.80 9.43 -32.61
CA LYS A 33 -46.95 7.98 -32.82
C LYS A 33 -47.56 7.56 -34.17
N ASN A 34 -48.19 8.49 -34.95
CA ASN A 34 -48.87 8.10 -36.18
C ASN A 34 -48.47 8.87 -37.44
N LEU A 35 -47.29 9.49 -37.47
CA LEU A 35 -46.82 10.11 -38.71
C LEU A 35 -45.89 9.13 -39.45
N SER A 36 -46.46 8.06 -40.00
CA SER A 36 -45.80 7.18 -40.97
C SER A 36 -45.90 7.80 -42.38
N LEU A 37 -45.05 8.82 -42.66
CA LEU A 37 -45.00 9.49 -43.99
C LEU A 37 -43.90 8.93 -44.89
N PHE A 38 -43.28 7.81 -44.58
CA PHE A 38 -42.45 7.06 -45.54
C PHE A 38 -42.78 5.59 -45.46
N GLY A 39 -43.57 5.16 -46.40
CA GLY A 39 -43.81 3.76 -46.67
C GLY A 39 -42.54 3.05 -47.11
N GLY A 40 -42.32 1.87 -46.55
CA GLY A 40 -41.41 0.88 -47.13
C GLY A 40 -40.15 0.62 -46.36
N HIS A 41 -40.19 -0.31 -45.53
CA HIS A 41 -39.40 -1.53 -45.29
C HIS A 41 -39.84 -2.06 -43.94
N GLY A 42 -40.37 -3.26 -43.90
CA GLY A 42 -40.74 -3.95 -42.66
C GLY A 42 -39.52 -4.20 -41.77
N GLY A 43 -39.11 -3.16 -41.10
CA GLY A 43 -38.20 -3.26 -39.97
C GLY A 43 -38.97 -3.77 -38.77
N SER A 44 -38.71 -4.97 -38.33
CA SER A 44 -39.20 -5.52 -37.09
C SER A 44 -38.90 -4.49 -35.97
N ALA A 45 -39.93 -3.90 -35.39
CA ALA A 45 -39.76 -3.04 -34.24
C ALA A 45 -39.00 -3.83 -33.17
N LEU A 46 -37.88 -3.29 -32.67
CA LEU A 46 -37.12 -3.87 -31.57
C LEU A 46 -38.10 -4.09 -30.39
N GLN A 47 -38.44 -5.34 -30.13
CA GLN A 47 -39.19 -5.71 -28.92
C GLN A 47 -38.17 -5.89 -27.80
N LEU A 48 -37.97 -4.82 -27.00
CA LEU A 48 -37.18 -4.89 -25.80
C LEU A 48 -37.95 -5.66 -24.75
N THR A 49 -37.42 -6.76 -24.27
CA THR A 49 -37.93 -7.46 -23.09
C THR A 49 -37.38 -6.75 -21.85
N GLU A 50 -38.24 -6.05 -21.13
CA GLU A 50 -37.88 -5.48 -19.84
C GLU A 50 -38.01 -6.57 -18.79
N ALA A 51 -36.92 -6.73 -17.97
CA ALA A 51 -36.98 -7.61 -16.81
C ALA A 51 -37.95 -7.02 -15.77
N GLU A 52 -38.79 -7.86 -15.16
CA GLU A 52 -39.50 -7.46 -13.95
C GLU A 52 -38.49 -7.02 -12.87
N ALA A 53 -38.84 -5.99 -12.08
CA ALA A 53 -37.99 -5.52 -10.99
C ALA A 53 -37.56 -6.71 -10.13
N ALA A 54 -36.24 -6.91 -10.02
CA ALA A 54 -35.69 -8.07 -9.32
C ALA A 54 -36.24 -8.16 -7.90
N PRO A 55 -36.69 -9.33 -7.47
CA PRO A 55 -36.99 -9.57 -6.07
C PRO A 55 -35.73 -9.34 -5.22
N ALA A 56 -35.89 -9.24 -3.91
CA ALA A 56 -34.83 -8.91 -2.95
C ALA A 56 -33.51 -9.60 -3.26
N TYR A 57 -32.41 -8.83 -3.11
CA TYR A 57 -31.03 -9.33 -3.23
C TYR A 57 -30.84 -10.64 -2.46
N ASP A 58 -30.00 -11.54 -2.97
CA ASP A 58 -29.62 -12.75 -2.23
C ASP A 58 -28.80 -12.40 -0.98
N ALA A 59 -28.57 -13.37 -0.12
CA ALA A 59 -27.85 -13.15 1.14
C ALA A 59 -26.40 -12.67 0.91
N GLU A 60 -25.76 -13.09 -0.18
CA GLU A 60 -24.41 -12.68 -0.53
C GLU A 60 -24.40 -11.23 -1.04
N GLU A 61 -25.29 -10.88 -1.93
CA GLU A 61 -25.46 -9.51 -2.43
C GLU A 61 -25.79 -8.54 -1.29
N GLN A 62 -26.69 -8.94 -0.38
CA GLN A 62 -27.01 -8.15 0.82
C GLN A 62 -25.77 -7.90 1.67
N ASN A 63 -24.94 -8.93 1.91
CA ASN A 63 -23.70 -8.78 2.66
C ASN A 63 -22.69 -7.86 1.97
N ASN A 64 -22.51 -8.03 0.64
CA ASN A 64 -21.62 -7.17 -0.15
C ASN A 64 -22.01 -5.70 -0.04
N ILE A 65 -23.32 -5.42 -0.22
CA ILE A 65 -23.89 -4.07 -0.12
C ILE A 65 -23.74 -3.51 1.30
N ALA A 66 -24.01 -4.32 2.32
CA ALA A 66 -23.91 -3.91 3.72
C ALA A 66 -22.48 -3.57 4.13
N VAL A 67 -21.50 -4.40 3.75
CA VAL A 67 -20.06 -4.15 4.02
C VAL A 67 -19.61 -2.86 3.33
N TYR A 68 -19.95 -2.70 2.03
CA TYR A 68 -19.57 -1.51 1.28
C TYR A 68 -20.14 -0.22 1.91
N LYS A 69 -21.45 -0.19 2.17
CA LYS A 69 -22.11 0.99 2.76
C LYS A 69 -21.57 1.37 4.13
N ARG A 70 -21.24 0.37 4.95
CA ARG A 70 -20.71 0.60 6.30
C ARG A 70 -19.30 1.13 6.29
N VAL A 71 -18.41 0.59 5.43
CA VAL A 71 -16.98 0.88 5.51
C VAL A 71 -16.58 2.05 4.60
N LEU A 72 -17.29 2.29 3.50
CA LEU A 72 -16.97 3.37 2.56
C LEU A 72 -16.76 4.75 3.23
N PRO A 73 -17.55 5.18 4.22
CA PRO A 73 -17.34 6.46 4.88
C PRO A 73 -15.98 6.59 5.58
N SER A 74 -15.38 5.47 5.95
CA SER A 74 -14.06 5.41 6.60
C SER A 74 -12.90 5.36 5.61
N VAL A 75 -13.15 5.09 4.32
CA VAL A 75 -12.12 4.99 3.30
C VAL A 75 -11.88 6.33 2.64
N VAL A 76 -10.62 6.72 2.55
CA VAL A 76 -10.21 8.02 2.02
C VAL A 76 -9.37 7.88 0.76
N ASN A 77 -9.39 8.90 -0.09
CA ASN A 77 -8.41 9.09 -1.15
C ASN A 77 -7.25 9.94 -0.61
N ILE A 78 -6.04 9.58 -0.97
CA ILE A 78 -4.82 10.30 -0.61
C ILE A 78 -4.15 10.77 -1.89
N THR A 79 -3.84 12.05 -1.96
CA THR A 79 -3.05 12.66 -3.03
C THR A 79 -1.77 13.23 -2.43
N SER A 80 -0.63 12.73 -2.85
CA SER A 80 0.69 13.24 -2.51
C SER A 80 1.24 14.08 -3.66
N THR A 81 1.85 15.22 -3.36
CA THR A 81 2.45 16.09 -4.38
C THR A 81 3.96 16.18 -4.16
N THR A 82 4.72 15.80 -5.18
CA THR A 82 6.18 15.85 -5.22
C THR A 82 6.63 16.83 -6.30
N LEU A 83 7.63 17.66 -6.00
CA LEU A 83 8.29 18.48 -7.00
C LEU A 83 9.46 17.71 -7.58
N VAL A 84 9.41 17.45 -8.89
CA VAL A 84 10.47 16.77 -9.63
C VAL A 84 11.11 17.76 -10.60
N PHE A 85 12.44 17.79 -10.63
CA PHE A 85 13.16 18.60 -11.62
C PHE A 85 13.14 17.90 -12.97
N ASN A 86 12.58 18.59 -13.97
CA ASN A 86 12.62 18.17 -15.36
C ASN A 86 13.58 19.09 -16.12
N PHE A 87 14.51 18.53 -16.89
CA PHE A 87 15.55 19.29 -17.59
C PHE A 87 14.97 20.31 -18.58
N PHE A 88 13.81 20.02 -19.20
CA PHE A 88 13.18 20.90 -20.19
C PHE A 88 12.17 21.88 -19.61
N TYR A 89 11.48 21.50 -18.51
CA TYR A 89 10.36 22.28 -17.95
C TYR A 89 10.66 22.85 -16.57
N GLY A 90 11.87 22.65 -16.06
CA GLY A 90 12.21 23.03 -14.69
C GLY A 90 11.54 22.17 -13.63
N THR A 91 11.19 22.73 -12.49
CA THR A 91 10.52 22.01 -11.41
C THR A 91 9.03 21.87 -11.69
N VAL A 92 8.56 20.64 -11.89
CA VAL A 92 7.16 20.31 -12.17
C VAL A 92 6.55 19.50 -11.02
N PRO A 93 5.29 19.74 -10.66
CA PRO A 93 4.59 18.92 -9.68
C PRO A 93 4.19 17.57 -10.30
N GLN A 94 4.51 16.50 -9.59
CA GLN A 94 4.04 15.14 -9.88
C GLN A 94 3.11 14.70 -8.74
N GLN A 95 1.97 14.13 -9.09
CA GLN A 95 0.99 13.64 -8.12
C GLN A 95 1.02 12.12 -8.05
N GLY A 96 1.19 11.60 -6.83
CA GLY A 96 0.91 10.22 -6.47
C GLY A 96 -0.51 10.12 -5.90
N GLN A 97 -1.15 8.98 -6.10
CA GLN A 97 -2.49 8.70 -5.58
C GLN A 97 -2.55 7.33 -4.92
N GLY A 98 -3.34 7.25 -3.84
CA GLY A 98 -3.63 6.01 -3.15
C GLY A 98 -4.88 6.15 -2.30
N SER A 99 -5.12 5.13 -1.50
CA SER A 99 -6.20 5.09 -0.52
C SER A 99 -5.64 5.06 0.89
N GLY A 100 -6.51 5.29 1.86
CA GLY A 100 -6.28 5.09 3.27
C GLY A 100 -7.59 4.82 3.99
N PHE A 101 -7.52 4.65 5.29
CA PHE A 101 -8.73 4.52 6.11
C PHE A 101 -8.54 5.17 7.48
N VAL A 102 -9.64 5.68 8.01
CA VAL A 102 -9.69 6.37 9.29
C VAL A 102 -9.59 5.36 10.44
N LEU A 103 -8.61 5.52 11.31
CA LEU A 103 -8.40 4.66 12.48
C LEU A 103 -9.23 5.08 13.70
N ASP A 104 -9.36 6.41 13.91
CA ASP A 104 -10.04 6.96 15.07
C ASP A 104 -10.75 8.29 14.78
N LYS A 105 -11.49 8.77 15.75
CA LYS A 105 -12.22 10.04 15.65
C LYS A 105 -11.33 11.27 15.78
N THR A 106 -10.08 11.10 16.19
CA THR A 106 -9.11 12.20 16.31
C THR A 106 -8.44 12.55 14.98
N GLY A 107 -8.65 11.73 13.95
CA GLY A 107 -8.22 12.00 12.58
C GLY A 107 -6.98 11.23 12.14
N HIS A 108 -6.60 10.18 12.83
CA HIS A 108 -5.55 9.29 12.35
C HIS A 108 -6.03 8.49 11.14
N VAL A 109 -5.23 8.51 10.07
CA VAL A 109 -5.46 7.79 8.83
C VAL A 109 -4.26 6.88 8.55
N LEU A 110 -4.53 5.59 8.35
CA LEU A 110 -3.51 4.61 7.98
C LEU A 110 -3.49 4.43 6.47
N THR A 111 -2.29 4.33 5.91
CA THR A 111 -2.04 4.08 4.48
C THR A 111 -0.69 3.41 4.28
N ASN A 112 -0.28 3.16 3.02
CA ASN A 112 1.06 2.71 2.70
C ASN A 112 2.08 3.85 2.71
N TYR A 113 3.34 3.53 3.03
CA TYR A 113 4.46 4.47 2.95
C TYR A 113 4.67 4.97 1.51
N HIS A 114 4.67 4.07 0.52
CA HIS A 114 4.89 4.45 -0.88
C HIS A 114 3.86 5.45 -1.42
N VAL A 115 2.64 5.50 -0.86
CA VAL A 115 1.61 6.49 -1.24
C VAL A 115 2.02 7.92 -0.85
N VAL A 116 2.79 8.06 0.22
CA VAL A 116 3.21 9.37 0.75
C VAL A 116 4.70 9.66 0.57
N ALA A 117 5.46 8.69 0.08
CA ALA A 117 6.91 8.79 -0.10
C ALA A 117 7.25 9.97 -1.03
N GLY A 118 8.24 10.76 -0.62
CA GLY A 118 8.71 11.91 -1.41
C GLY A 118 7.76 13.10 -1.50
N ALA A 119 6.62 13.10 -0.78
CA ALA A 119 5.68 14.22 -0.76
C ALA A 119 6.32 15.46 -0.10
N ASN A 120 6.93 16.33 -0.92
CA ASN A 120 7.59 17.55 -0.46
C ASN A 120 6.75 18.83 -0.63
N ARG A 121 5.57 18.74 -1.25
CA ARG A 121 4.61 19.85 -1.44
C ARG A 121 3.30 19.67 -0.69
N GLY A 122 3.16 18.57 0.02
CA GLY A 122 2.01 18.29 0.87
C GLY A 122 1.24 17.05 0.50
N ILE A 123 0.41 16.63 1.43
CA ILE A 123 -0.49 15.48 1.32
C ILE A 123 -1.91 16.01 1.55
N GLU A 124 -2.81 15.63 0.66
CA GLU A 124 -4.24 15.94 0.77
C GLU A 124 -5.02 14.63 0.94
N VAL A 125 -5.93 14.63 1.90
CA VAL A 125 -6.86 13.52 2.15
C VAL A 125 -8.27 13.98 1.80
N MET A 126 -8.94 13.23 0.92
CA MET A 126 -10.33 13.47 0.56
C MET A 126 -11.22 12.37 1.12
N LEU A 127 -12.19 12.77 1.90
CA LEU A 127 -13.20 11.89 2.49
C LEU A 127 -14.26 11.47 1.44
N SER A 128 -15.06 10.46 1.77
CA SER A 128 -16.16 9.98 0.93
C SER A 128 -17.19 11.06 0.60
N ASN A 129 -17.36 12.08 1.45
CA ASN A 129 -18.23 13.23 1.23
C ASN A 129 -17.61 14.32 0.33
N LYS A 130 -16.48 14.04 -0.33
CA LYS A 130 -15.71 14.92 -1.23
C LYS A 130 -15.02 16.11 -0.55
N ARG A 131 -15.10 16.25 0.77
CA ARG A 131 -14.34 17.27 1.49
C ARG A 131 -12.87 16.89 1.54
N ARG A 132 -12.00 17.88 1.37
CA ARG A 132 -10.55 17.72 1.31
C ARG A 132 -9.89 18.35 2.53
N TYR A 133 -8.90 17.70 3.08
CA TYR A 133 -8.17 18.13 4.25
C TYR A 133 -6.67 17.96 4.02
N ALA A 134 -5.89 18.95 4.45
CA ALA A 134 -4.45 18.80 4.49
C ALA A 134 -4.08 17.77 5.55
N ALA A 135 -3.18 16.87 5.20
CA ALA A 135 -2.70 15.84 6.09
C ALA A 135 -1.24 16.08 6.50
N LYS A 136 -0.93 15.75 7.76
CA LYS A 136 0.44 15.71 8.27
C LYS A 136 0.86 14.26 8.44
N VAL A 137 2.10 13.93 8.10
CA VAL A 137 2.70 12.63 8.42
C VAL A 137 3.00 12.61 9.91
N VAL A 138 2.37 11.69 10.64
CA VAL A 138 2.63 11.43 12.06
C VAL A 138 3.86 10.54 12.20
N GLY A 139 3.92 9.48 11.38
CA GLY A 139 5.06 8.57 11.37
C GLY A 139 5.01 7.63 10.18
N THR A 140 6.17 7.03 9.89
CA THR A 140 6.34 6.09 8.78
C THR A 140 7.12 4.85 9.20
N ASP A 141 6.76 3.72 8.60
CA ASP A 141 7.49 2.47 8.63
C ASP A 141 7.78 2.00 7.20
N LYS A 142 8.96 2.31 6.70
CA LYS A 142 9.36 1.96 5.34
C LYS A 142 9.46 0.44 5.16
N ALA A 143 9.95 -0.27 6.18
CA ALA A 143 10.17 -1.71 6.07
C ALA A 143 8.87 -2.48 5.86
N HIS A 144 7.79 -2.10 6.54
CA HIS A 144 6.47 -2.71 6.36
C HIS A 144 5.56 -1.89 5.43
N ASP A 145 6.09 -0.87 4.74
CA ASP A 145 5.33 -0.02 3.81
C ASP A 145 4.09 0.63 4.47
N LEU A 146 4.22 1.18 5.68
CA LEU A 146 3.15 1.80 6.44
C LEU A 146 3.39 3.30 6.66
N ALA A 147 2.33 4.10 6.64
CA ALA A 147 2.34 5.50 7.03
C ALA A 147 1.09 5.87 7.84
N LEU A 148 1.30 6.60 8.93
CA LEU A 148 0.25 7.17 9.75
C LEU A 148 0.16 8.66 9.47
N LEU A 149 -1.02 9.11 9.08
CA LEU A 149 -1.32 10.51 8.79
C LEU A 149 -2.28 11.07 9.85
N GLN A 150 -2.29 12.40 9.98
CA GLN A 150 -3.23 13.15 10.81
C GLN A 150 -3.96 14.16 9.94
N ILE A 151 -5.29 14.16 10.02
CA ILE A 151 -6.17 15.20 9.45
C ILE A 151 -7.00 15.85 10.54
N ASP A 152 -7.40 17.10 10.34
CA ASP A 152 -8.34 17.82 11.20
C ASP A 152 -9.70 17.90 10.49
N ALA A 153 -10.52 16.87 10.69
CA ALA A 153 -11.82 16.73 10.05
C ALA A 153 -12.88 16.33 11.08
N PRO A 154 -14.08 16.94 11.03
CA PRO A 154 -15.19 16.56 11.89
C PRO A 154 -15.87 15.27 11.40
N ASP A 155 -16.65 14.67 12.29
CA ASP A 155 -17.59 13.56 11.98
C ASP A 155 -16.95 12.35 11.32
N LEU A 156 -15.71 12.04 11.69
CA LEU A 156 -14.98 10.89 11.17
C LEU A 156 -15.61 9.57 11.64
N GLN A 157 -15.66 8.61 10.74
CA GLN A 157 -16.13 7.25 11.02
C GLN A 157 -14.92 6.29 11.00
N PRO A 158 -14.47 5.80 12.16
CA PRO A 158 -13.36 4.85 12.23
C PRO A 158 -13.76 3.46 11.73
N VAL A 159 -12.79 2.73 11.19
CA VAL A 159 -12.93 1.30 10.89
C VAL A 159 -12.87 0.46 12.16
N THR A 160 -13.34 -0.78 12.09
CA THR A 160 -13.08 -1.81 13.10
C THR A 160 -11.91 -2.68 12.64
N LEU A 161 -10.89 -2.85 13.49
CA LEU A 161 -9.72 -3.68 13.21
C LEU A 161 -9.95 -5.10 13.75
N ALA A 162 -9.78 -6.11 12.90
CA ALA A 162 -9.82 -7.53 13.28
C ALA A 162 -8.48 -8.00 13.85
N ASP A 163 -8.39 -9.29 14.17
CA ASP A 163 -7.15 -10.00 14.48
C ASP A 163 -6.72 -10.81 13.23
N SER A 164 -5.56 -10.46 12.67
CA SER A 164 -5.05 -11.14 11.47
C SER A 164 -4.28 -12.43 11.78
N SER A 165 -4.09 -12.81 13.05
CA SER A 165 -3.47 -14.10 13.41
C SER A 165 -4.42 -15.31 13.23
N GLN A 166 -5.72 -15.07 13.09
CA GLN A 166 -6.78 -16.07 12.99
C GLN A 166 -7.32 -16.26 11.56
N LEU A 167 -6.56 -15.82 10.56
CA LEU A 167 -6.98 -15.90 9.17
C LEU A 167 -6.80 -17.31 8.60
N ASN A 168 -7.70 -17.72 7.70
CA ASN A 168 -7.62 -19.00 7.02
C ASN A 168 -7.74 -18.80 5.51
N VAL A 169 -7.00 -19.59 4.74
CA VAL A 169 -7.15 -19.68 3.28
C VAL A 169 -8.58 -20.10 2.93
N GLY A 170 -9.15 -19.45 1.91
CA GLY A 170 -10.55 -19.63 1.51
C GLY A 170 -11.53 -18.66 2.15
N GLN A 171 -11.14 -17.88 3.17
CA GLN A 171 -12.02 -16.83 3.72
C GLN A 171 -12.29 -15.75 2.69
N LYS A 172 -13.57 -15.31 2.60
CA LYS A 172 -14.00 -14.21 1.75
C LYS A 172 -13.41 -12.89 2.22
N VAL A 173 -12.92 -12.11 1.28
CA VAL A 173 -12.37 -10.78 1.52
C VAL A 173 -12.91 -9.74 0.56
N TYR A 174 -12.87 -8.48 0.99
CA TYR A 174 -13.19 -7.31 0.18
C TYR A 174 -12.05 -6.30 0.27
N ALA A 175 -11.54 -5.89 -0.88
CA ALA A 175 -10.62 -4.76 -0.95
C ALA A 175 -11.41 -3.51 -1.34
N ILE A 176 -11.29 -2.44 -0.54
CA ILE A 176 -11.91 -1.16 -0.84
C ILE A 176 -10.81 -0.12 -1.06
N GLY A 177 -10.95 0.65 -2.13
CA GLY A 177 -10.14 1.83 -2.40
C GLY A 177 -11.00 2.99 -2.84
N ASN A 178 -10.42 4.16 -2.91
CA ASN A 178 -11.07 5.36 -3.44
C ASN A 178 -10.20 6.03 -4.51
N PRO A 179 -9.86 5.31 -5.61
CA PRO A 179 -9.06 5.88 -6.68
C PRO A 179 -9.76 7.11 -7.25
N PHE A 180 -8.99 8.16 -7.50
CA PHE A 180 -9.49 9.43 -8.07
C PHE A 180 -10.52 10.17 -7.21
N GLY A 181 -10.87 9.66 -6.03
CA GLY A 181 -11.85 10.27 -5.14
C GLY A 181 -13.27 10.38 -5.71
N LEU A 182 -13.59 9.67 -6.78
CA LEU A 182 -14.88 9.79 -7.47
C LEU A 182 -15.98 9.01 -6.74
N SER A 183 -15.73 7.77 -6.44
CA SER A 183 -16.60 6.86 -5.68
C SER A 183 -15.72 5.70 -5.22
N GLY A 184 -15.95 5.20 -4.01
CA GLY A 184 -15.21 4.02 -3.56
C GLY A 184 -15.38 2.85 -4.53
N THR A 185 -14.32 2.12 -4.76
CA THR A 185 -14.31 0.88 -5.54
C THR A 185 -14.14 -0.28 -4.60
N MET A 186 -15.00 -1.29 -4.71
CA MET A 186 -14.89 -2.53 -3.95
C MET A 186 -14.60 -3.69 -4.92
N THR A 187 -13.59 -4.47 -4.61
CA THR A 187 -13.34 -5.76 -5.26
C THR A 187 -13.50 -6.88 -4.23
N ARG A 188 -13.83 -8.08 -4.69
CA ARG A 188 -14.10 -9.24 -3.84
C ARG A 188 -13.25 -10.41 -4.28
N GLY A 189 -12.82 -11.21 -3.33
CA GLY A 189 -12.07 -12.43 -3.53
C GLY A 189 -12.03 -13.27 -2.26
N ILE A 190 -11.00 -14.10 -2.17
CA ILE A 190 -10.70 -14.93 -1.01
C ILE A 190 -9.24 -14.73 -0.57
N ILE A 191 -8.91 -15.16 0.63
CA ILE A 191 -7.52 -15.37 1.03
C ILE A 191 -7.00 -16.58 0.26
N SER A 192 -6.06 -16.35 -0.66
CA SER A 192 -5.47 -17.40 -1.51
C SER A 192 -4.30 -18.10 -0.83
N SER A 193 -3.54 -17.37 0.01
CA SER A 193 -2.39 -17.89 0.77
C SER A 193 -2.02 -16.90 1.88
N ILE A 194 -1.27 -17.37 2.86
CA ILE A 194 -0.57 -16.54 3.85
C ILE A 194 0.90 -16.93 3.77
N ARG A 195 1.78 -15.98 3.50
CA ARG A 195 3.21 -16.23 3.26
C ARG A 195 4.06 -14.99 3.48
N SER A 196 5.34 -15.20 3.75
CA SER A 196 6.31 -14.08 3.76
C SER A 196 6.60 -13.61 2.34
N ILE A 197 6.66 -12.29 2.16
CA ILE A 197 6.97 -11.63 0.90
C ILE A 197 8.01 -10.53 1.14
N ARG A 198 8.71 -10.10 0.08
CA ARG A 198 9.58 -8.92 0.16
C ARG A 198 8.75 -7.66 -0.07
N GLY A 199 8.80 -6.75 0.89
CA GLY A 199 8.23 -5.40 0.75
C GLY A 199 8.99 -4.56 -0.28
N SER A 200 8.47 -3.37 -0.57
CA SER A 200 9.03 -2.42 -1.55
C SER A 200 10.47 -2.00 -1.25
N GLU A 201 10.86 -1.93 0.01
CA GLU A 201 12.22 -1.59 0.47
C GLU A 201 13.08 -2.85 0.74
N GLY A 202 12.61 -4.03 0.32
CA GLY A 202 13.35 -5.29 0.44
C GLY A 202 13.27 -5.99 1.81
N ALA A 203 12.66 -5.37 2.81
CA ALA A 203 12.40 -6.01 4.10
C ALA A 203 11.28 -7.07 3.95
N PRO A 204 11.33 -8.20 4.68
CA PRO A 204 10.27 -9.17 4.67
C PRO A 204 9.00 -8.60 5.33
N ILE A 205 7.85 -8.92 4.74
CA ILE A 205 6.53 -8.75 5.35
C ILE A 205 6.05 -10.16 5.67
N GLU A 206 6.12 -10.50 6.95
CA GLU A 206 5.68 -11.82 7.41
C GLU A 206 4.15 -11.94 7.38
N ASP A 207 3.65 -13.16 7.17
CA ASP A 207 2.23 -13.50 7.12
C ASP A 207 1.40 -12.63 6.16
N ALA A 208 2.03 -12.07 5.12
CA ALA A 208 1.34 -11.28 4.11
C ALA A 208 0.16 -12.04 3.52
N ILE A 209 -0.99 -11.37 3.42
CA ILE A 209 -2.23 -11.95 2.95
C ILE A 209 -2.25 -11.88 1.43
N GLN A 210 -2.15 -13.05 0.77
CA GLN A 210 -2.37 -13.14 -0.67
C GLN A 210 -3.85 -13.30 -0.96
N THR A 211 -4.37 -12.56 -1.96
CA THR A 211 -5.78 -12.61 -2.38
C THR A 211 -5.91 -12.54 -3.89
N ASP A 212 -6.99 -13.12 -4.42
CA ASP A 212 -7.44 -12.96 -5.81
C ASP A 212 -8.40 -11.78 -6.00
N ALA A 213 -8.81 -11.10 -4.92
CA ALA A 213 -9.45 -9.79 -5.02
C ALA A 213 -8.54 -8.83 -5.81
N ALA A 214 -9.08 -8.17 -6.83
CA ALA A 214 -8.28 -7.31 -7.70
C ALA A 214 -7.70 -6.12 -6.89
N ILE A 215 -6.39 -6.10 -6.71
CA ILE A 215 -5.64 -4.97 -6.15
C ILE A 215 -4.98 -4.25 -7.34
N ASN A 216 -5.36 -3.00 -7.54
CA ASN A 216 -4.89 -2.15 -8.64
C ASN A 216 -4.40 -0.81 -8.09
N PRO A 217 -3.65 -0.01 -8.88
CA PRO A 217 -3.33 1.36 -8.52
C PRO A 217 -4.59 2.12 -8.08
N GLY A 218 -4.53 2.71 -6.88
CA GLY A 218 -5.65 3.38 -6.23
C GLY A 218 -6.32 2.60 -5.09
N ASN A 219 -6.18 1.27 -5.01
CA ASN A 219 -6.58 0.50 -3.82
C ASN A 219 -5.46 0.43 -2.77
N SER A 220 -4.20 0.66 -3.17
CA SER A 220 -3.04 0.64 -2.27
C SER A 220 -3.25 1.60 -1.09
N GLY A 221 -2.98 1.12 0.12
CA GLY A 221 -3.22 1.82 1.39
C GLY A 221 -4.66 1.72 1.90
N GLY A 222 -5.61 1.28 1.07
CA GLY A 222 -6.98 1.00 1.50
C GLY A 222 -7.11 -0.31 2.29
N PRO A 223 -8.25 -0.53 2.97
CA PRO A 223 -8.45 -1.71 3.80
C PRO A 223 -8.74 -2.97 2.97
N LEU A 224 -8.18 -4.11 3.39
CA LEU A 224 -8.68 -5.44 3.11
C LEU A 224 -9.58 -5.86 4.28
N LEU A 225 -10.79 -6.30 3.97
CA LEU A 225 -11.84 -6.57 4.95
C LEU A 225 -12.26 -8.03 4.93
N ASN A 226 -12.72 -8.52 6.08
CA ASN A 226 -13.43 -9.80 6.17
C ASN A 226 -14.94 -9.62 5.81
N SER A 227 -15.71 -10.71 5.85
CA SER A 227 -17.15 -10.72 5.57
C SER A 227 -17.99 -9.89 6.56
N ARG A 228 -17.44 -9.54 7.73
CA ARG A 228 -18.07 -8.64 8.70
C ARG A 228 -17.70 -7.17 8.46
N GLY A 229 -16.85 -6.85 7.45
CA GLY A 229 -16.35 -5.50 7.18
C GLY A 229 -15.37 -4.99 8.23
N GLU A 230 -14.67 -5.87 8.91
CA GLU A 230 -13.57 -5.58 9.79
C GLU A 230 -12.25 -5.65 9.02
N VAL A 231 -11.32 -4.75 9.30
CA VAL A 231 -10.03 -4.67 8.60
C VAL A 231 -9.12 -5.80 9.05
N ILE A 232 -8.71 -6.65 8.11
CA ILE A 232 -7.76 -7.74 8.32
C ILE A 232 -6.37 -7.42 7.75
N GLY A 233 -6.27 -6.43 6.85
CA GLY A 233 -5.01 -6.02 6.24
C GLY A 233 -5.10 -4.69 5.52
N ILE A 234 -3.95 -4.22 5.04
CA ILE A 234 -3.78 -3.01 4.23
C ILE A 234 -3.36 -3.45 2.83
N ASN A 235 -4.18 -3.14 1.81
CA ASN A 235 -3.87 -3.47 0.43
C ASN A 235 -2.54 -2.84 0.02
N THR A 236 -1.63 -3.63 -0.56
CA THR A 236 -0.37 -3.12 -1.08
C THR A 236 -0.11 -3.67 -2.48
N LEU A 237 0.35 -2.79 -3.36
CA LEU A 237 0.79 -3.17 -4.69
C LEU A 237 2.27 -3.59 -4.59
N ILE A 238 2.52 -4.89 -4.50
CA ILE A 238 3.88 -5.41 -4.58
C ILE A 238 4.21 -5.55 -6.05
N ALA A 239 5.31 -4.92 -6.45
CA ALA A 239 5.78 -4.96 -7.83
C ALA A 239 5.95 -6.40 -8.32
N SER A 240 4.99 -6.90 -9.10
CA SER A 240 5.10 -8.12 -9.85
C SER A 240 5.60 -7.77 -11.24
N ASN A 241 6.91 -7.96 -11.48
CA ASN A 241 7.53 -8.05 -12.82
C ASN A 241 6.98 -7.12 -13.93
N GLY A 242 6.72 -5.82 -13.61
CA GLY A 242 6.45 -4.80 -14.64
C GLY A 242 5.04 -4.80 -15.25
N ALA A 243 4.06 -5.48 -14.67
CA ALA A 243 2.67 -5.42 -15.12
C ALA A 243 1.88 -4.45 -14.23
N ASP A 244 1.43 -3.34 -14.80
CA ASP A 244 0.61 -2.31 -14.12
C ASP A 244 -0.83 -2.76 -13.79
N GLN A 245 -1.16 -4.04 -13.97
CA GLN A 245 -2.51 -4.58 -13.75
C GLN A 245 -2.47 -5.85 -12.90
N SER A 246 -3.50 -6.04 -12.07
CA SER A 246 -3.69 -7.24 -11.28
C SER A 246 -3.74 -8.49 -12.17
N SER A 247 -2.77 -9.38 -11.98
CA SER A 247 -2.72 -10.71 -12.62
C SER A 247 -3.58 -11.75 -11.86
N GLY A 248 -4.49 -11.33 -10.99
CA GLY A 248 -5.21 -12.22 -10.07
C GLY A 248 -4.42 -12.57 -8.81
N ILE A 249 -3.30 -11.89 -8.56
CA ILE A 249 -2.48 -12.03 -7.37
C ILE A 249 -2.33 -10.64 -6.74
N GLY A 250 -3.04 -10.41 -5.65
CA GLY A 250 -2.92 -9.22 -4.81
C GLY A 250 -2.33 -9.57 -3.46
N PHE A 251 -1.78 -8.58 -2.77
CA PHE A 251 -1.25 -8.74 -1.42
C PHE A 251 -1.78 -7.66 -0.49
N ALA A 252 -1.86 -8.01 0.80
CA ALA A 252 -2.12 -7.05 1.85
C ALA A 252 -1.21 -7.30 3.05
N ILE A 253 -0.78 -6.22 3.69
CA ILE A 253 -0.02 -6.23 4.93
C ILE A 253 -1.00 -6.60 6.04
N PRO A 254 -0.70 -7.60 6.90
CA PRO A 254 -1.58 -7.99 8.00
C PRO A 254 -1.87 -6.82 8.93
N ILE A 255 -3.11 -6.69 9.41
CA ILE A 255 -3.47 -5.57 10.30
C ILE A 255 -2.72 -5.63 11.64
N ASN A 256 -2.33 -6.82 12.11
CA ASN A 256 -1.56 -6.94 13.35
C ASN A 256 -0.15 -6.37 13.20
N THR A 257 0.46 -6.43 12.02
CA THR A 257 1.74 -5.74 11.72
C THR A 257 1.60 -4.24 11.94
N ALA A 258 0.52 -3.63 11.42
CA ALA A 258 0.28 -2.21 11.66
C ALA A 258 0.02 -1.91 13.14
N LYS A 259 -0.83 -2.70 13.82
CA LYS A 259 -1.12 -2.52 15.26
C LYS A 259 0.13 -2.52 16.11
N ALA A 260 1.09 -3.41 15.80
CA ALA A 260 2.34 -3.53 16.56
C ALA A 260 3.20 -2.27 16.52
N VAL A 261 3.08 -1.46 15.47
CA VAL A 261 3.93 -0.27 15.26
C VAL A 261 3.22 1.06 15.49
N LEU A 262 1.88 1.08 15.64
CA LEU A 262 1.11 2.34 15.76
C LEU A 262 1.56 3.21 16.94
N ASP A 263 1.92 2.63 18.09
CA ASP A 263 2.40 3.37 19.26
C ASP A 263 3.74 4.06 18.97
N ASP A 264 4.67 3.36 18.34
CA ASP A 264 5.96 3.92 17.94
C ASP A 264 5.79 5.01 16.87
N LEU A 265 4.93 4.80 15.87
CA LEU A 265 4.64 5.82 14.86
C LEU A 265 4.05 7.08 15.46
N THR A 266 3.14 6.93 16.43
CA THR A 266 2.48 8.06 17.09
C THR A 266 3.44 8.84 18.00
N ARG A 267 4.28 8.14 18.78
CA ARG A 267 5.16 8.76 19.78
C ARG A 267 6.46 9.28 19.21
N TYR A 268 7.05 8.55 18.25
CA TYR A 268 8.42 8.79 17.77
C TYR A 268 8.49 9.15 16.29
N GLY A 269 7.37 9.07 15.56
CA GLY A 269 7.33 9.32 14.13
C GLY A 269 7.97 8.22 13.27
N ARG A 270 8.47 7.16 13.89
CA ARG A 270 9.13 6.02 13.26
C ARG A 270 9.08 4.79 14.15
N VAL A 271 9.27 3.62 13.56
CA VAL A 271 9.44 2.38 14.32
C VAL A 271 10.86 2.29 14.84
N ARG A 272 11.01 2.06 16.15
CA ARG A 272 12.30 1.85 16.79
C ARG A 272 12.65 0.36 16.68
N ARG A 273 13.59 0.05 15.81
CA ARG A 273 14.05 -1.33 15.62
C ARG A 273 15.32 -1.58 16.41
N PRO A 274 15.43 -2.74 17.08
CA PRO A 274 16.68 -3.14 17.73
C PRO A 274 17.77 -3.36 16.69
N SER A 275 19.00 -3.05 17.05
CA SER A 275 20.17 -3.20 16.18
C SER A 275 21.39 -3.63 16.98
N LEU A 276 22.14 -4.54 16.38
CA LEU A 276 23.48 -4.87 16.86
C LEU A 276 24.47 -3.71 16.66
N GLY A 277 24.19 -2.81 15.73
CA GLY A 277 25.12 -1.72 15.36
C GLY A 277 26.32 -2.23 14.60
N ILE A 278 26.13 -3.05 13.59
CA ILE A 278 27.17 -3.60 12.73
C ILE A 278 26.86 -3.39 11.25
N VAL A 279 27.90 -3.32 10.43
CA VAL A 279 27.84 -3.61 8.99
C VAL A 279 28.37 -5.02 8.81
N SER A 280 27.62 -5.88 8.17
CA SER A 280 27.85 -7.32 8.19
C SER A 280 27.83 -7.93 6.78
N LEU A 281 28.40 -9.12 6.66
CA LEU A 281 28.41 -9.94 5.46
C LEU A 281 28.22 -11.40 5.86
N ALA A 282 27.25 -12.07 5.24
CA ALA A 282 27.11 -13.52 5.40
C ALA A 282 28.23 -14.23 4.66
N ILE A 283 28.90 -15.18 5.32
CA ILE A 283 29.95 -16.01 4.73
C ILE A 283 29.67 -17.49 5.00
N GLY A 284 29.93 -18.30 4.00
CA GLY A 284 29.90 -19.76 4.14
C GLY A 284 31.23 -20.34 4.63
N PRO A 285 31.25 -21.67 4.92
CA PRO A 285 32.40 -22.38 5.46
C PRO A 285 33.68 -22.20 4.64
N ASP A 286 33.57 -22.34 3.32
CA ASP A 286 34.72 -22.23 2.41
C ASP A 286 35.40 -20.88 2.47
N ILE A 287 34.62 -19.79 2.60
CA ILE A 287 35.13 -18.42 2.73
C ILE A 287 35.71 -18.23 4.12
N ALA A 288 35.05 -18.74 5.15
CA ALA A 288 35.53 -18.66 6.52
C ALA A 288 36.90 -19.28 6.69
N ASP A 289 37.13 -20.49 6.14
CA ASP A 289 38.44 -21.15 6.21
C ASP A 289 39.51 -20.39 5.45
N GLN A 290 39.24 -19.86 4.26
CA GLN A 290 40.17 -18.99 3.52
C GLN A 290 40.56 -17.71 4.31
N MET A 291 39.70 -17.25 5.20
CA MET A 291 39.94 -16.12 6.08
C MET A 291 40.62 -16.49 7.39
N GLY A 292 41.03 -17.75 7.56
CA GLY A 292 41.62 -18.26 8.79
C GLY A 292 40.66 -18.40 9.96
N LEU A 293 39.34 -18.38 9.68
CA LEU A 293 38.26 -18.62 10.62
C LEU A 293 37.94 -20.13 10.66
N PRO A 294 37.17 -20.62 11.64
CA PRO A 294 36.64 -21.98 11.61
C PRO A 294 35.78 -22.23 10.38
N ASP A 295 35.76 -23.47 9.92
CA ASP A 295 34.91 -23.94 8.80
C ASP A 295 33.43 -24.02 9.20
N VAL A 296 32.82 -22.84 9.37
CA VAL A 296 31.41 -22.66 9.78
C VAL A 296 30.78 -21.50 9.01
N SER A 297 29.50 -21.60 8.74
CA SER A 297 28.70 -20.47 8.25
C SER A 297 28.51 -19.44 9.36
N GLY A 298 28.32 -18.19 8.99
CA GLY A 298 28.03 -17.13 9.94
C GLY A 298 28.02 -15.74 9.31
N VAL A 299 27.90 -14.74 10.16
CA VAL A 299 27.84 -13.33 9.74
C VAL A 299 29.10 -12.61 10.20
N LEU A 300 29.95 -12.24 9.24
CA LEU A 300 31.18 -11.50 9.47
C LEU A 300 30.87 -10.03 9.78
N VAL A 301 31.41 -9.52 10.87
CA VAL A 301 31.34 -8.10 11.24
C VAL A 301 32.37 -7.33 10.42
N GLN A 302 31.94 -6.63 9.39
CA GLN A 302 32.83 -5.79 8.58
C GLN A 302 33.17 -4.47 9.27
N LYS A 303 32.18 -3.83 9.91
CA LYS A 303 32.37 -2.60 10.70
C LYS A 303 31.43 -2.61 11.89
N VAL A 304 31.84 -1.99 12.98
CA VAL A 304 30.95 -1.63 14.09
C VAL A 304 30.55 -0.16 13.98
N VAL A 305 29.28 0.11 14.29
CA VAL A 305 28.75 1.47 14.29
C VAL A 305 29.23 2.18 15.57
N PRO A 306 29.85 3.36 15.48
CA PRO A 306 30.28 4.11 16.66
C PRO A 306 29.13 4.38 17.63
N GLY A 307 29.30 4.05 18.91
CA GLY A 307 28.29 4.13 19.95
C GLY A 307 27.20 3.03 19.86
N GLY A 308 27.33 2.09 18.93
CA GLY A 308 26.40 0.97 18.75
C GLY A 308 26.55 -0.13 19.82
N ALA A 309 25.60 -1.08 19.83
CA ALA A 309 25.59 -2.19 20.79
C ALA A 309 26.85 -3.05 20.69
N ALA A 310 27.26 -3.40 19.47
CA ALA A 310 28.43 -4.23 19.21
C ALA A 310 29.74 -3.57 19.70
N GLU A 311 29.91 -2.26 19.45
CA GLU A 311 31.11 -1.54 19.93
C GLU A 311 31.15 -1.53 21.44
N ARG A 312 30.05 -1.21 22.12
CA ARG A 312 30.00 -1.21 23.59
C ARG A 312 30.28 -2.57 24.22
N ALA A 313 29.89 -3.64 23.50
CA ALA A 313 30.17 -5.01 23.94
C ALA A 313 31.54 -5.54 23.55
N GLY A 314 32.33 -4.75 22.84
CA GLY A 314 33.69 -5.11 22.45
C GLY A 314 33.79 -6.08 21.28
N LEU A 315 32.78 -6.09 20.39
CA LEU A 315 32.89 -6.75 19.08
C LEU A 315 33.82 -5.93 18.18
N HIS A 316 34.58 -6.63 17.34
CA HIS A 316 35.53 -6.03 16.42
C HIS A 316 35.01 -6.13 14.97
N GLY A 317 35.10 -5.01 14.25
CA GLY A 317 34.98 -4.97 12.81
C GLY A 317 36.26 -5.38 12.10
N GLY A 318 36.18 -5.63 10.81
CA GLY A 318 37.33 -5.92 9.97
C GLY A 318 38.30 -4.74 9.91
N ASN A 319 39.60 -5.06 9.80
CA ASN A 319 40.72 -4.10 9.75
C ASN A 319 41.56 -4.21 8.47
N GLN A 320 41.27 -5.18 7.62
CA GLN A 320 41.96 -5.41 6.34
C GLN A 320 40.96 -5.36 5.20
N GLN A 321 41.22 -4.55 4.20
CA GLN A 321 40.41 -4.52 2.99
C GLN A 321 40.81 -5.67 2.06
N ALA A 322 39.80 -6.40 1.57
CA ALA A 322 39.92 -7.46 0.57
C ALA A 322 38.84 -7.31 -0.46
N TYR A 323 38.81 -8.20 -1.45
CA TYR A 323 37.78 -8.23 -2.47
C TYR A 323 37.20 -9.62 -2.55
N LEU A 324 35.84 -9.70 -2.51
CA LEU A 324 35.09 -10.89 -2.81
C LEU A 324 34.45 -10.69 -4.21
N GLY A 325 35.03 -11.27 -5.24
CA GLY A 325 34.74 -10.90 -6.61
C GLY A 325 35.10 -9.40 -6.86
N ASN A 326 34.13 -8.59 -7.25
CA ASN A 326 34.30 -7.13 -7.47
C ASN A 326 33.85 -6.29 -6.27
N GLN A 327 33.42 -6.90 -5.17
CA GLN A 327 32.94 -6.17 -3.99
C GLN A 327 34.07 -6.00 -2.96
N PRO A 328 34.37 -4.78 -2.52
CA PRO A 328 35.30 -4.56 -1.40
C PRO A 328 34.66 -5.04 -0.10
N ILE A 329 35.37 -5.83 0.67
CA ILE A 329 34.96 -6.33 1.97
C ILE A 329 36.03 -5.99 3.02
N MET A 330 35.62 -5.96 4.30
CA MET A 330 36.54 -5.79 5.43
C MET A 330 36.73 -7.14 6.14
N MET A 331 37.96 -7.65 6.12
CA MET A 331 38.36 -8.90 6.77
C MET A 331 38.94 -8.65 8.17
N GLY A 332 39.05 -9.72 8.97
CA GLY A 332 39.62 -9.69 10.31
C GLY A 332 38.68 -9.28 11.42
N GLY A 333 37.39 -9.13 11.09
CA GLY A 333 36.33 -8.91 12.06
C GLY A 333 35.85 -10.20 12.74
N ASP A 334 35.01 -10.06 13.76
CA ASP A 334 34.37 -11.17 14.44
C ASP A 334 33.32 -11.87 13.52
N LEU A 335 33.28 -13.21 13.60
CA LEU A 335 32.28 -14.02 12.90
C LEU A 335 31.17 -14.43 13.88
N ILE A 336 29.98 -13.84 13.75
CA ILE A 336 28.82 -14.19 14.58
C ILE A 336 28.22 -15.50 14.06
N VAL A 337 28.02 -16.46 14.99
CA VAL A 337 27.51 -17.79 14.69
C VAL A 337 26.27 -18.17 15.50
N ALA A 338 25.94 -17.41 16.55
CA ALA A 338 24.67 -17.56 17.27
C ALA A 338 24.32 -16.27 18.03
N ILE A 339 23.02 -16.07 18.21
CA ILE A 339 22.44 -15.03 19.09
C ILE A 339 21.46 -15.72 20.02
N ASP A 340 21.71 -15.61 21.33
CA ASP A 340 21.04 -16.41 22.36
C ASP A 340 21.09 -17.90 21.99
N ASP A 341 19.95 -18.57 21.89
CA ASP A 341 19.85 -19.99 21.53
C ASP A 341 19.63 -20.23 20.01
N HIS A 342 19.73 -19.16 19.18
CA HIS A 342 19.49 -19.24 17.74
C HIS A 342 20.82 -19.26 16.97
N GLU A 343 21.01 -20.27 16.15
CA GLU A 343 22.14 -20.35 15.22
C GLU A 343 22.00 -19.26 14.14
N VAL A 344 23.14 -18.63 13.80
CA VAL A 344 23.21 -17.58 12.79
C VAL A 344 24.09 -18.06 11.65
N GLN A 345 23.49 -18.31 10.50
CA GLN A 345 24.18 -18.72 9.27
C GLN A 345 24.26 -17.57 8.26
N ASP A 346 23.26 -16.71 8.26
CA ASP A 346 23.22 -15.53 7.40
C ASP A 346 22.55 -14.31 8.08
N THR A 347 22.42 -13.20 7.32
CA THR A 347 21.85 -11.95 7.84
C THR A 347 20.35 -12.02 8.10
N SER A 348 19.63 -12.94 7.46
CA SER A 348 18.18 -13.13 7.70
C SER A 348 17.91 -13.76 9.07
N ASP A 349 18.84 -14.62 9.57
CA ASP A 349 18.72 -15.17 10.92
C ASP A 349 18.84 -14.08 11.98
N ILE A 350 19.76 -13.12 11.76
CA ILE A 350 19.87 -11.94 12.66
C ILE A 350 18.58 -11.14 12.63
N ALA A 351 17.99 -10.88 11.44
CA ALA A 351 16.74 -10.15 11.31
C ALA A 351 15.61 -10.84 12.07
N THR A 352 15.47 -12.16 11.92
CA THR A 352 14.45 -12.98 12.59
C THR A 352 14.58 -12.93 14.12
N VAL A 353 15.81 -12.96 14.64
CA VAL A 353 16.03 -12.80 16.09
C VAL A 353 15.67 -11.40 16.54
N MET A 354 16.07 -10.36 15.77
CA MET A 354 15.79 -8.96 16.14
C MET A 354 14.28 -8.64 16.17
N GLU A 355 13.43 -9.30 15.39
CA GLU A 355 11.98 -9.11 15.42
C GLU A 355 11.33 -9.40 16.78
N ARG A 356 11.98 -10.23 17.60
CA ARG A 356 11.50 -10.64 18.93
C ARG A 356 11.99 -9.74 20.05
N HIS A 357 12.82 -8.74 19.73
CA HIS A 357 13.46 -7.86 20.70
C HIS A 357 13.09 -6.39 20.50
N GLN A 358 13.40 -5.59 21.53
CA GLN A 358 13.25 -4.14 21.49
C GLN A 358 14.62 -3.46 21.74
N PRO A 359 14.79 -2.20 21.32
CA PRO A 359 15.95 -1.42 21.74
C PRO A 359 16.03 -1.36 23.27
N GLY A 360 17.20 -1.69 23.82
CA GLY A 360 17.43 -1.78 25.25
C GLY A 360 17.44 -3.22 25.81
N ASP A 361 16.94 -4.20 25.07
CA ASP A 361 17.00 -5.60 25.47
C ASP A 361 18.43 -6.10 25.50
N GLN A 362 18.71 -7.06 26.38
CA GLN A 362 19.99 -7.73 26.48
C GLN A 362 19.93 -9.07 25.77
N ILE A 363 20.90 -9.31 24.92
CA ILE A 363 21.11 -10.57 24.20
C ILE A 363 22.55 -11.06 24.40
N THR A 364 22.76 -12.35 24.15
CA THR A 364 24.09 -12.97 24.15
C THR A 364 24.50 -13.30 22.71
N VAL A 365 25.61 -12.76 22.24
CA VAL A 365 26.16 -13.06 20.93
C VAL A 365 27.33 -14.01 21.07
N THR A 366 27.29 -15.13 20.36
CA THR A 366 28.39 -16.08 20.22
C THR A 366 29.11 -15.84 18.89
N PHE A 367 30.39 -15.68 18.93
CA PHE A 367 31.20 -15.33 17.76
C PHE A 367 32.60 -15.94 17.82
N TYR A 368 33.27 -16.00 16.67
CA TYR A 368 34.71 -16.32 16.59
C TYR A 368 35.49 -15.06 16.36
N ARG A 369 36.58 -14.90 17.14
CA ARG A 369 37.65 -13.91 16.90
C ARG A 369 38.88 -14.67 16.49
N GLY A 370 39.23 -14.66 15.22
CA GLY A 370 40.13 -15.67 14.65
C GLY A 370 39.52 -17.06 14.88
N ARG A 371 40.28 -17.98 15.42
CA ARG A 371 39.81 -19.36 15.72
C ARG A 371 39.25 -19.55 17.13
N LYS A 372 39.22 -18.48 17.93
CA LYS A 372 38.75 -18.57 19.32
C LYS A 372 37.26 -18.26 19.41
N LYS A 373 36.47 -19.22 19.91
CA LYS A 373 35.05 -19.02 20.22
C LYS A 373 34.90 -18.18 21.48
N MET A 374 34.05 -17.15 21.43
CA MET A 374 33.79 -16.19 22.49
C MET A 374 32.30 -15.88 22.58
N THR A 375 31.89 -15.31 23.69
CA THR A 375 30.54 -14.78 23.90
C THR A 375 30.63 -13.36 24.44
N ALA A 376 29.66 -12.51 24.05
CA ALA A 376 29.51 -11.19 24.62
C ALA A 376 28.04 -10.91 24.88
N ARG A 377 27.76 -10.18 25.98
CA ARG A 377 26.40 -9.66 26.25
C ARG A 377 26.29 -8.27 25.63
N LEU A 378 25.27 -8.07 24.80
CA LEU A 378 24.96 -6.83 24.15
C LEU A 378 23.65 -6.25 24.69
N THR A 379 23.64 -4.96 24.98
CA THR A 379 22.38 -4.21 25.11
C THR A 379 22.08 -3.61 23.76
N LEU A 380 20.98 -4.05 23.12
CA LEU A 380 20.60 -3.63 21.78
C LEU A 380 20.43 -2.11 21.71
N SER A 381 20.98 -1.53 20.67
CA SER A 381 20.78 -0.12 20.37
C SER A 381 19.57 0.06 19.47
N GLU A 382 19.04 1.27 19.40
CA GLU A 382 18.10 1.63 18.33
C GLU A 382 18.86 1.69 17.00
N GLY A 383 18.35 0.99 15.99
CA GLY A 383 18.87 1.06 14.63
C GLY A 383 18.76 2.47 14.09
N ARG A 384 19.89 3.08 13.74
CA ARG A 384 19.89 4.31 12.95
C ARG A 384 19.84 3.91 11.49
N GLU A 385 18.91 4.50 10.72
CA GLU A 385 18.99 4.41 9.26
C GLU A 385 20.38 4.93 8.85
N VAL A 386 21.21 4.05 8.31
CA VAL A 386 22.46 4.48 7.68
C VAL A 386 22.04 5.15 6.38
N VAL A 387 21.98 6.48 6.37
CA VAL A 387 21.86 7.26 5.13
C VAL A 387 23.13 6.97 4.34
N THR A 388 23.03 6.07 3.36
CA THR A 388 24.09 5.79 2.38
C THR A 388 24.06 6.82 1.27
#